data_d9290249cc4a945ebb2e3e1ce9f6caba
#
_entry.id   d9290249cc4a945ebb2e3e1ce9f6caba
#
_cell.length_a   1.000
_cell.length_b   1.000
_cell.length_c   1.000
_cell.angle_alpha   90.00
_cell.angle_beta   90.00
_cell.angle_gamma   90.00
#
_symmetry.space_group_name_H-M   'P 1'
#
loop_
_entity.id
_entity.type
_entity.pdbx_description
1 polymer ?
#
loop_
_entity_poly.entity_id
_entity_poly.type
_entity_poly.pdbx_seq_one_letter_code
_entity_poly.pdbx_strand_id
1 'polypeptide(L)'
;MGEIHLTGHPASPGLAIGPVAVLTSAVANRAAKGDPAQEAAVLKAAIGGAAAGLAELIATVHGEAAEILEFQVAMLGDDALAEGAYEAIAGGTAADEAWREALDAEISGYRAADEEYFRARAADLVDIRDRVLAGLNGANATATISGDSIVTGDDLSPSTFLAVDWTRGGAIALAGGSPSSHVAMLARSPRVVSAASCRRRR
;
A
#
# COMPACT_ATOMS: atom_id res chain seq x y z
N MET A 1 -7.70 16.21 27.49
CA MET A 1 -7.76 15.64 26.12
C MET A 1 -9.21 15.36 25.82
N GLY A 2 -9.73 15.85 24.71
CA GLY A 2 -11.13 15.61 24.35
C GLY A 2 -11.29 14.26 23.65
N GLU A 3 -12.43 13.62 23.89
CA GLU A 3 -12.81 12.39 23.19
C GLU A 3 -13.21 12.68 21.74
N ILE A 4 -12.79 11.84 20.81
CA ILE A 4 -13.14 11.94 19.38
C ILE A 4 -13.94 10.70 19.00
N HIS A 5 -15.16 10.91 18.50
CA HIS A 5 -16.01 9.86 18.00
C HIS A 5 -15.91 9.78 16.47
N LEU A 6 -15.64 8.58 15.96
CA LEU A 6 -15.69 8.28 14.54
C LEU A 6 -16.85 7.31 14.27
N THR A 7 -17.45 7.43 13.09
CA THR A 7 -18.46 6.51 12.58
C THR A 7 -17.99 5.98 11.23
N GLY A 8 -18.08 4.68 11.02
CA GLY A 8 -17.68 4.03 9.77
C GLY A 8 -18.58 2.84 9.44
N HIS A 9 -18.35 2.24 8.29
CA HIS A 9 -19.02 1.01 7.87
C HIS A 9 -18.22 -0.20 8.37
N PRO A 10 -18.82 -1.10 9.16
CA PRO A 10 -18.14 -2.29 9.64
C PRO A 10 -17.82 -3.21 8.46
N ALA A 11 -16.55 -3.62 8.33
CA ALA A 11 -16.11 -4.62 7.36
C ALA A 11 -15.91 -5.99 8.03
N SER A 12 -15.53 -5.99 9.31
CA SER A 12 -15.46 -7.16 10.17
C SER A 12 -15.98 -6.80 11.56
N PRO A 13 -16.85 -7.62 12.17
CA PRO A 13 -17.45 -7.31 13.47
C PRO A 13 -16.46 -7.56 14.62
N GLY A 14 -16.65 -6.85 15.74
CA GLY A 14 -15.89 -7.08 16.97
C GLY A 14 -15.72 -5.83 17.82
N LEU A 15 -14.92 -5.97 18.86
CA LEU A 15 -14.47 -4.90 19.74
C LEU A 15 -12.96 -5.03 19.92
N ALA A 16 -12.24 -3.93 19.78
CA ALA A 16 -10.81 -3.87 20.04
C ALA A 16 -10.47 -2.61 20.84
N ILE A 17 -9.48 -2.73 21.72
CA ILE A 17 -8.93 -1.63 22.51
C ILE A 17 -7.40 -1.73 22.40
N GLY A 18 -6.75 -0.63 22.06
CA GLY A 18 -5.29 -0.63 21.91
C GLY A 18 -4.74 0.77 21.61
N PRO A 19 -3.43 0.88 21.52
CA PRO A 19 -2.78 2.12 21.09
C PRO A 19 -3.10 2.42 19.62
N VAL A 20 -3.15 3.71 19.27
CA VAL A 20 -3.41 4.12 17.89
C VAL A 20 -2.08 4.18 17.13
N ALA A 21 -1.99 3.47 16.00
CA ALA A 21 -0.94 3.58 15.01
C ALA A 21 -1.50 4.30 13.78
N VAL A 22 -0.95 5.49 13.48
CA VAL A 22 -1.38 6.28 12.32
C VAL A 22 -0.48 5.95 11.13
N LEU A 23 -1.10 5.46 10.05
CA LEU A 23 -0.42 5.31 8.77
C LEU A 23 -0.29 6.70 8.13
N THR A 24 0.93 7.14 7.99
CA THR A 24 1.25 8.36 7.23
C THR A 24 1.99 7.95 5.98
N SER A 25 1.48 8.38 4.82
CA SER A 25 2.25 8.29 3.58
C SER A 25 3.47 9.20 3.72
N ALA A 26 4.63 8.63 3.98
CA ALA A 26 5.87 9.39 4.01
C ALA A 26 6.22 9.81 2.57
N VAL A 27 5.80 11.00 2.18
CA VAL A 27 6.24 11.63 0.94
C VAL A 27 7.58 12.31 1.25
N ALA A 28 8.66 11.55 1.28
CA ALA A 28 9.98 12.13 1.20
C ALA A 28 10.28 12.37 -0.29
N ASN A 29 10.51 13.60 -0.68
CA ASN A 29 11.03 13.92 -2.01
C ASN A 29 12.55 13.84 -1.95
N ARG A 30 13.10 12.92 -2.70
CA ARG A 30 14.55 12.78 -2.86
C ARG A 30 15.01 13.78 -3.93
N ALA A 31 16.00 14.61 -3.63
CA ALA A 31 16.59 15.46 -4.65
C ALA A 31 17.28 14.58 -5.71
N ALA A 32 17.01 14.84 -6.99
CA ALA A 32 17.70 14.17 -8.09
C ALA A 32 19.22 14.39 -7.98
N LYS A 33 19.99 13.32 -8.17
CA LYS A 33 21.46 13.40 -8.10
C LYS A 33 22.12 13.80 -9.43
N GLY A 34 21.32 14.13 -10.43
CA GLY A 34 21.78 14.73 -11.69
C GLY A 34 22.32 13.77 -12.75
N ASP A 35 22.45 12.48 -12.45
CA ASP A 35 22.84 11.43 -13.40
C ASP A 35 21.66 10.50 -13.71
N PRO A 36 21.05 10.58 -14.91
CA PRO A 36 19.94 9.73 -15.29
C PRO A 36 20.25 8.23 -15.20
N ALA A 37 21.47 7.81 -15.48
CA ALA A 37 21.84 6.40 -15.40
C ALA A 37 21.87 5.92 -13.95
N GLN A 38 22.30 6.75 -13.01
CA GLN A 38 22.27 6.45 -11.59
C GLN A 38 20.84 6.43 -11.06
N GLU A 39 19.99 7.38 -11.46
CA GLU A 39 18.57 7.41 -11.08
C GLU A 39 17.83 6.16 -11.59
N ALA A 40 18.08 5.75 -12.85
CA ALA A 40 17.51 4.53 -13.40
C ALA A 40 17.98 3.27 -12.65
N ALA A 41 19.26 3.21 -12.28
CA ALA A 41 19.80 2.08 -11.51
C ALA A 41 19.17 2.01 -10.10
N VAL A 42 18.96 3.14 -9.44
CA VAL A 42 18.31 3.22 -8.13
C VAL A 42 16.85 2.81 -8.22
N LEU A 43 16.10 3.24 -9.25
CA LEU A 43 14.72 2.80 -9.48
C LEU A 43 14.65 1.28 -9.69
N LYS A 44 15.52 0.75 -10.56
CA LYS A 44 15.58 -0.69 -10.82
C LYS A 44 15.86 -1.50 -9.54
N ALA A 45 16.78 -1.02 -8.71
CA ALA A 45 17.08 -1.67 -7.43
C ALA A 45 15.89 -1.61 -6.46
N ALA A 46 15.15 -0.50 -6.42
CA ALA A 46 13.97 -0.34 -5.57
C ALA A 46 12.81 -1.25 -6.03
N ILE A 47 12.57 -1.38 -7.34
CA ILE A 47 11.59 -2.31 -7.91
C ILE A 47 11.96 -3.76 -7.55
N GLY A 48 13.23 -4.14 -7.75
CA GLY A 48 13.71 -5.47 -7.39
C GLY A 48 13.57 -5.76 -5.89
N GLY A 49 13.87 -4.79 -5.03
CA GLY A 49 13.69 -4.90 -3.59
C GLY A 49 12.23 -5.04 -3.18
N ALA A 50 11.34 -4.30 -3.82
CA ALA A 50 9.89 -4.40 -3.60
C ALA A 50 9.37 -5.80 -3.97
N ALA A 51 9.75 -6.32 -5.14
CA ALA A 51 9.38 -7.65 -5.60
C ALA A 51 9.91 -8.75 -4.67
N ALA A 52 11.17 -8.65 -4.24
CA ALA A 52 11.77 -9.60 -3.29
C ALA A 52 11.03 -9.62 -1.94
N GLY A 53 10.70 -8.43 -1.39
CA GLY A 53 9.95 -8.35 -0.13
C GLY A 53 8.53 -8.89 -0.24
N LEU A 54 7.87 -8.76 -1.40
CA LEU A 54 6.57 -9.41 -1.65
C LEU A 54 6.73 -10.93 -1.75
N ALA A 55 7.76 -11.43 -2.43
CA ALA A 55 8.03 -12.86 -2.53
C ALA A 55 8.29 -13.51 -1.15
N GLU A 56 8.99 -12.82 -0.25
CA GLU A 56 9.16 -13.27 1.13
C GLU A 56 7.82 -13.35 1.87
N LEU A 57 6.93 -12.37 1.64
CA LEU A 57 5.61 -12.34 2.27
C LEU A 57 4.71 -13.47 1.73
N ILE A 58 4.76 -13.77 0.43
CA ILE A 58 4.04 -14.89 -0.20
C ILE A 58 4.37 -16.21 0.49
N ALA A 59 5.62 -16.42 0.88
CA ALA A 59 6.03 -17.64 1.56
C ALA A 59 5.35 -17.86 2.94
N THR A 60 4.73 -16.83 3.51
CA THR A 60 4.07 -16.86 4.82
C THR A 60 2.55 -16.93 4.76
N VAL A 61 1.96 -16.75 3.58
CA VAL A 61 0.50 -16.68 3.38
C VAL A 61 0.02 -17.73 2.39
N HIS A 62 -1.30 -17.96 2.31
CA HIS A 62 -1.90 -18.96 1.42
C HIS A 62 -3.23 -18.47 0.85
N GLY A 63 -3.68 -19.12 -0.24
CA GLY A 63 -4.97 -18.84 -0.87
C GLY A 63 -5.04 -17.44 -1.45
N GLU A 64 -6.18 -16.76 -1.33
CA GLU A 64 -6.43 -15.44 -1.92
C GLU A 64 -5.36 -14.39 -1.55
N ALA A 65 -4.83 -14.44 -0.34
CA ALA A 65 -3.76 -13.54 0.09
C ALA A 65 -2.47 -13.74 -0.74
N ALA A 66 -2.10 -14.98 -1.03
CA ALA A 66 -0.95 -15.27 -1.88
C ALA A 66 -1.21 -14.82 -3.34
N GLU A 67 -2.39 -15.08 -3.87
CA GLU A 67 -2.76 -14.71 -5.25
C GLU A 67 -2.69 -13.20 -5.48
N ILE A 68 -3.12 -12.38 -4.50
CA ILE A 68 -3.01 -10.91 -4.55
C ILE A 68 -1.53 -10.49 -4.65
N LEU A 69 -0.67 -11.05 -3.80
CA LEU A 69 0.75 -10.69 -3.78
C LEU A 69 1.49 -11.21 -5.01
N GLU A 70 1.16 -12.42 -5.49
CA GLU A 70 1.72 -12.99 -6.74
C GLU A 70 1.40 -12.09 -7.94
N PHE A 71 0.18 -11.56 -8.01
CA PHE A 71 -0.19 -10.60 -9.03
C PHE A 71 0.64 -9.33 -8.95
N GLN A 72 0.89 -8.78 -7.76
CA GLN A 72 1.73 -7.60 -7.57
C GLN A 72 3.19 -7.87 -7.99
N VAL A 73 3.73 -9.05 -7.67
CA VAL A 73 5.07 -9.45 -8.13
C VAL A 73 5.13 -9.54 -9.66
N ALA A 74 4.10 -10.12 -10.28
CA ALA A 74 4.02 -10.20 -11.74
C ALA A 74 3.99 -8.81 -12.39
N MET A 75 3.23 -7.86 -11.82
CA MET A 75 3.20 -6.47 -12.30
C MET A 75 4.56 -5.77 -12.17
N LEU A 76 5.26 -5.96 -11.04
CA LEU A 76 6.61 -5.40 -10.84
C LEU A 76 7.66 -6.02 -11.78
N GLY A 77 7.40 -7.22 -12.29
CA GLY A 77 8.23 -7.90 -13.29
C GLY A 77 7.94 -7.49 -14.73
N ASP A 78 6.88 -6.71 -14.98
CA ASP A 78 6.55 -6.22 -16.31
C ASP A 78 7.29 -4.89 -16.56
N ASP A 79 8.21 -4.91 -17.52
CA ASP A 79 9.00 -3.73 -17.89
C ASP A 79 8.12 -2.55 -18.34
N ALA A 80 6.94 -2.83 -18.92
CA ALA A 80 6.01 -1.81 -19.38
C ALA A 80 5.50 -0.92 -18.23
N LEU A 81 5.38 -1.46 -17.02
CA LEU A 81 4.93 -0.69 -15.85
C LEU A 81 5.90 0.46 -15.51
N ALA A 82 7.19 0.27 -15.76
CA ALA A 82 8.23 1.24 -15.41
C ALA A 82 8.69 2.12 -16.59
N GLU A 83 8.20 1.86 -17.82
CA GLU A 83 8.67 2.53 -19.04
C GLU A 83 8.56 4.05 -18.94
N GLY A 84 7.39 4.58 -18.57
CA GLY A 84 7.17 6.02 -18.42
C GLY A 84 8.07 6.66 -17.35
N ALA A 85 8.36 5.93 -16.27
CA ALA A 85 9.28 6.41 -15.25
C ALA A 85 10.72 6.47 -15.77
N TYR A 86 11.18 5.49 -16.54
CA TYR A 86 12.51 5.52 -17.15
C TYR A 86 12.64 6.61 -18.20
N GLU A 87 11.58 6.89 -18.98
CA GLU A 87 11.57 8.02 -19.92
C GLU A 87 11.69 9.36 -19.20
N ALA A 88 10.96 9.58 -18.11
CA ALA A 88 11.04 10.78 -17.29
C ALA A 88 12.45 10.95 -16.66
N ILE A 89 13.04 9.85 -16.17
CA ILE A 89 14.42 9.85 -15.65
C ILE A 89 15.42 10.23 -16.74
N ALA A 90 15.28 9.71 -17.96
CA ALA A 90 16.13 10.09 -19.08
C ALA A 90 16.00 11.59 -19.40
N GLY A 91 14.85 12.21 -19.13
CA GLY A 91 14.59 13.65 -19.19
C GLY A 91 15.12 14.46 -18.01
N GLY A 92 15.73 13.82 -17.00
CA GLY A 92 16.33 14.47 -15.83
C GLY A 92 15.45 14.52 -14.58
N THR A 93 14.30 13.82 -14.56
CA THR A 93 13.44 13.70 -13.37
C THR A 93 14.06 12.74 -12.34
N ALA A 94 13.91 13.02 -11.05
CA ALA A 94 14.35 12.12 -9.99
C ALA A 94 13.56 10.80 -10.00
N ALA A 95 14.18 9.70 -9.60
CA ALA A 95 13.57 8.37 -9.66
C ALA A 95 12.25 8.26 -8.87
N ASP A 96 12.17 8.90 -7.69
CA ASP A 96 10.96 8.88 -6.86
C ASP A 96 9.81 9.72 -7.45
N GLU A 97 10.12 10.86 -8.05
CA GLU A 97 9.13 11.69 -8.74
C GLU A 97 8.64 11.01 -10.02
N ALA A 98 9.57 10.51 -10.85
CA ALA A 98 9.27 9.80 -12.08
C ALA A 98 8.39 8.57 -11.85
N TRP A 99 8.74 7.73 -10.86
CA TRP A 99 7.96 6.57 -10.49
C TRP A 99 6.56 6.96 -9.98
N ARG A 100 6.47 7.97 -9.13
CA ARG A 100 5.19 8.45 -8.60
C ARG A 100 4.27 8.92 -9.72
N GLU A 101 4.75 9.76 -10.62
CA GLU A 101 3.96 10.32 -11.72
C GLU A 101 3.49 9.24 -12.69
N ALA A 102 4.36 8.30 -13.06
CA ALA A 102 4.00 7.21 -13.95
C ALA A 102 2.90 6.33 -13.32
N LEU A 103 3.06 5.92 -12.08
CA LEU A 103 2.07 5.07 -11.40
C LEU A 103 0.77 5.84 -11.07
N ASP A 104 0.83 7.12 -10.76
CA ASP A 104 -0.38 7.94 -10.53
C ASP A 104 -1.22 8.07 -11.80
N ALA A 105 -0.59 8.15 -12.97
CA ALA A 105 -1.27 8.14 -14.26
C ALA A 105 -2.00 6.80 -14.49
N GLU A 106 -1.31 5.68 -14.28
CA GLU A 106 -1.89 4.33 -14.38
C GLU A 106 -3.05 4.14 -13.38
N ILE A 107 -2.84 4.46 -12.10
CA ILE A 107 -3.87 4.38 -11.06
C ILE A 107 -5.11 5.19 -11.44
N SER A 108 -4.93 6.38 -12.01
CA SER A 108 -6.03 7.23 -12.46
C SER A 108 -6.82 6.58 -13.60
N GLY A 109 -6.14 5.95 -14.55
CA GLY A 109 -6.76 5.19 -15.63
C GLY A 109 -7.60 4.02 -15.11
N TYR A 110 -7.04 3.23 -14.21
CA TYR A 110 -7.76 2.10 -13.59
C TYR A 110 -8.96 2.54 -12.75
N ARG A 111 -8.86 3.65 -12.02
CA ARG A 111 -9.98 4.22 -11.25
C ARG A 111 -11.10 4.76 -12.13
N ALA A 112 -10.77 5.26 -13.31
CA ALA A 112 -11.74 5.78 -14.29
C ALA A 112 -12.41 4.68 -15.12
N ALA A 113 -11.95 3.43 -15.05
CA ALA A 113 -12.51 2.32 -15.81
C ALA A 113 -13.96 2.02 -15.40
N ASP A 114 -14.79 1.67 -16.39
CA ASP A 114 -16.20 1.32 -16.16
C ASP A 114 -16.35 -0.01 -15.41
N GLU A 115 -15.45 -0.94 -15.63
CA GLU A 115 -15.47 -2.27 -15.02
C GLU A 115 -14.95 -2.26 -13.57
N GLU A 116 -15.73 -2.83 -12.65
CA GLU A 116 -15.37 -2.91 -11.23
C GLU A 116 -14.05 -3.68 -11.01
N TYR A 117 -13.77 -4.69 -11.84
CA TYR A 117 -12.53 -5.44 -11.79
C TYR A 117 -11.29 -4.55 -11.92
N PHE A 118 -11.28 -3.64 -12.91
CA PHE A 118 -10.14 -2.72 -13.08
C PHE A 118 -10.04 -1.71 -11.93
N ARG A 119 -11.19 -1.18 -11.46
CA ARG A 119 -11.17 -0.28 -10.31
C ARG A 119 -10.60 -0.92 -9.03
N ALA A 120 -10.88 -2.21 -8.83
CA ALA A 120 -10.30 -2.95 -7.70
C ALA A 120 -8.76 -3.06 -7.81
N ARG A 121 -8.23 -3.20 -9.02
CA ARG A 121 -6.78 -3.29 -9.29
C ARG A 121 -6.03 -1.97 -9.04
N ALA A 122 -6.72 -0.82 -9.01
CA ALA A 122 -6.10 0.44 -8.64
C ALA A 122 -5.47 0.41 -7.24
N ALA A 123 -6.02 -0.35 -6.31
CA ALA A 123 -5.47 -0.52 -4.96
C ALA A 123 -4.13 -1.30 -4.98
N ASP A 124 -4.00 -2.30 -5.85
CA ASP A 124 -2.76 -3.06 -6.02
C ASP A 124 -1.64 -2.16 -6.59
N LEU A 125 -1.98 -1.29 -7.56
CA LEU A 125 -1.03 -0.31 -8.10
C LEU A 125 -0.58 0.72 -7.07
N VAL A 126 -1.48 1.17 -6.20
CA VAL A 126 -1.13 2.06 -5.08
C VAL A 126 -0.14 1.37 -4.14
N ASP A 127 -0.38 0.10 -3.79
CA ASP A 127 0.53 -0.67 -2.93
C ASP A 127 1.92 -0.81 -3.57
N ILE A 128 1.99 -1.18 -4.84
CA ILE A 128 3.23 -1.28 -5.62
C ILE A 128 3.96 0.07 -5.65
N ARG A 129 3.26 1.17 -5.98
CA ARG A 129 3.82 2.52 -6.02
C ARG A 129 4.47 2.88 -4.69
N ASP A 130 3.72 2.74 -3.60
CA ASP A 130 4.15 3.19 -2.29
C ASP A 130 5.30 2.33 -1.73
N ARG A 131 5.31 1.04 -2.05
CA ARG A 131 6.39 0.12 -1.68
C ARG A 131 7.71 0.47 -2.37
N VAL A 132 7.68 0.76 -3.66
CA VAL A 132 8.88 1.18 -4.40
C VAL A 132 9.36 2.55 -3.91
N LEU A 133 8.44 3.51 -3.68
CA LEU A 133 8.78 4.82 -3.10
C LEU A 133 9.43 4.68 -1.71
N ALA A 134 8.95 3.79 -0.86
CA ALA A 134 9.58 3.52 0.43
C ALA A 134 11.02 3.02 0.26
N GLY A 135 11.25 2.10 -0.68
CA GLY A 135 12.59 1.62 -1.02
C GLY A 135 13.51 2.72 -1.53
N LEU A 136 13.02 3.59 -2.42
CA LEU A 136 13.76 4.74 -2.95
C LEU A 136 14.17 5.75 -1.86
N ASN A 137 13.32 5.93 -0.86
CA ASN A 137 13.56 6.87 0.24
C ASN A 137 14.33 6.26 1.43
N GLY A 138 14.79 5.00 1.31
CA GLY A 138 15.50 4.31 2.38
C GLY A 138 14.63 4.02 3.62
N ALA A 139 13.30 4.19 3.48
CA ALA A 139 12.36 3.80 4.50
C ALA A 139 12.09 2.29 4.34
N ASN A 140 12.27 1.52 5.41
CA ASN A 140 11.67 0.19 5.44
C ASN A 140 10.15 0.39 5.34
N ALA A 141 9.51 -0.20 4.34
CA ALA A 141 8.08 -0.09 4.07
C ALA A 141 7.19 -0.58 5.24
N THR A 142 7.79 -1.20 6.22
CA THR A 142 7.18 -1.61 7.48
C THR A 142 7.59 -0.67 8.60
N ALA A 143 6.89 0.47 8.76
CA ALA A 143 6.74 0.99 10.11
C ALA A 143 6.26 -0.21 10.95
N THR A 144 7.00 -0.54 12.02
CA THR A 144 6.67 -1.72 12.83
C THR A 144 5.34 -1.46 13.53
N ILE A 145 4.25 -1.82 12.85
CA ILE A 145 2.90 -1.77 13.41
C ILE A 145 2.82 -2.91 14.42
N SER A 146 2.59 -2.58 15.67
CA SER A 146 2.35 -3.60 16.69
C SER A 146 0.98 -4.25 16.47
N GLY A 147 0.92 -5.57 16.51
CA GLY A 147 -0.29 -6.34 16.24
C GLY A 147 -1.46 -6.12 17.23
N ASP A 148 -1.24 -5.37 18.32
CA ASP A 148 -2.27 -4.92 19.28
C ASP A 148 -2.73 -3.47 19.03
N SER A 149 -2.25 -2.83 17.96
CA SER A 149 -2.60 -1.45 17.64
C SER A 149 -3.92 -1.32 16.90
N ILE A 150 -4.59 -0.19 17.11
CA ILE A 150 -5.66 0.29 16.25
C ILE A 150 -5.01 1.07 15.10
N VAL A 151 -4.92 0.44 13.94
CA VAL A 151 -4.32 1.04 12.75
C VAL A 151 -5.31 2.01 12.12
N THR A 152 -4.89 3.25 11.92
CA THR A 152 -5.70 4.30 11.30
C THR A 152 -4.95 4.98 10.15
N GLY A 153 -5.67 5.42 9.15
CA GLY A 153 -5.12 6.10 7.96
C GLY A 153 -6.19 6.34 6.93
N ASP A 154 -5.81 6.83 5.77
CA ASP A 154 -6.73 6.97 4.66
C ASP A 154 -7.07 5.60 4.05
N ASP A 155 -6.05 4.79 3.80
CA ASP A 155 -6.18 3.43 3.31
C ASP A 155 -5.05 2.54 3.87
N LEU A 156 -5.18 1.23 3.73
CA LEU A 156 -4.19 0.24 4.13
C LEU A 156 -4.00 -0.72 2.97
N SER A 157 -2.75 -0.94 2.57
CA SER A 157 -2.47 -1.87 1.49
C SER A 157 -2.55 -3.33 1.94
N PRO A 158 -2.88 -4.26 1.02
CA PRO A 158 -2.87 -5.69 1.31
C PRO A 158 -1.53 -6.17 1.86
N SER A 159 -0.43 -5.74 1.29
CA SER A 159 0.90 -6.15 1.71
C SER A 159 1.28 -5.63 3.09
N THR A 160 0.88 -4.40 3.44
CA THR A 160 1.07 -3.84 4.79
C THR A 160 0.21 -4.59 5.81
N PHE A 161 -1.05 -4.91 5.47
CA PHE A 161 -1.91 -5.71 6.32
C PHE A 161 -1.29 -7.08 6.64
N LEU A 162 -0.79 -7.78 5.63
CA LEU A 162 -0.21 -9.13 5.77
C LEU A 162 1.14 -9.13 6.51
N ALA A 163 1.86 -8.02 6.51
CA ALA A 163 3.11 -7.88 7.25
C ALA A 163 2.93 -7.71 8.78
N VAL A 164 1.70 -7.47 9.25
CA VAL A 164 1.39 -7.30 10.67
C VAL A 164 0.94 -8.62 11.30
N ASP A 165 1.52 -8.97 12.45
CA ASP A 165 1.05 -10.09 13.26
C ASP A 165 -0.19 -9.69 14.07
N TRP A 166 -1.37 -10.00 13.55
CA TRP A 166 -2.67 -9.69 14.17
C TRP A 166 -3.07 -10.63 15.30
N THR A 167 -2.27 -11.61 15.68
CA THR A 167 -2.60 -12.57 16.75
C THR A 167 -2.78 -11.90 18.12
N ARG A 168 -2.31 -10.67 18.28
CA ARG A 168 -2.41 -9.89 19.53
C ARG A 168 -3.69 -9.05 19.64
N GLY A 169 -4.57 -9.09 18.65
CA GLY A 169 -5.92 -8.54 18.77
C GLY A 169 -6.10 -7.08 18.37
N GLY A 170 -5.30 -6.56 17.43
CA GLY A 170 -5.43 -5.21 16.87
C GLY A 170 -6.71 -5.01 16.05
N ALA A 171 -6.87 -3.78 15.55
CA ALA A 171 -7.99 -3.41 14.69
C ALA A 171 -7.59 -2.41 13.61
N ILE A 172 -8.48 -2.18 12.66
CA ILE A 172 -8.29 -1.26 11.54
C ILE A 172 -9.47 -0.29 11.49
N ALA A 173 -9.18 1.01 11.36
CA ALA A 173 -10.19 2.06 11.16
C ALA A 173 -9.70 3.05 10.10
N LEU A 174 -10.18 2.91 8.87
CA LEU A 174 -9.73 3.68 7.71
C LEU A 174 -10.72 4.76 7.33
N ALA A 175 -10.22 5.92 6.91
CA ALA A 175 -11.03 7.03 6.41
C ALA A 175 -11.57 6.73 4.99
N GLY A 176 -10.82 5.98 4.20
CA GLY A 176 -11.18 5.48 2.87
C GLY A 176 -11.59 4.00 2.88
N GLY A 177 -11.43 3.38 1.72
CA GLY A 177 -11.74 1.97 1.51
C GLY A 177 -13.23 1.64 1.49
N SER A 178 -13.52 0.35 1.36
CA SER A 178 -14.89 -0.19 1.39
C SER A 178 -14.93 -1.52 2.14
N PRO A 179 -16.11 -1.97 2.61
CA PRO A 179 -16.26 -3.30 3.20
C PRO A 179 -15.96 -4.46 2.23
N SER A 180 -15.89 -4.19 0.93
CA SER A 180 -15.54 -5.14 -0.14
C SER A 180 -14.10 -5.00 -0.65
N SER A 181 -13.27 -4.16 -0.03
CA SER A 181 -11.85 -4.05 -0.39
C SER A 181 -11.07 -5.34 -0.07
N HIS A 182 -9.94 -5.56 -0.74
CA HIS A 182 -9.06 -6.71 -0.46
C HIS A 182 -8.67 -6.77 1.02
N VAL A 183 -8.29 -5.65 1.63
CA VAL A 183 -7.95 -5.60 3.07
C VAL A 183 -9.14 -5.98 3.94
N ALA A 184 -10.35 -5.52 3.60
CA ALA A 184 -11.56 -5.92 4.33
C ALA A 184 -11.84 -7.42 4.23
N MET A 185 -11.60 -8.04 3.08
CA MET A 185 -11.71 -9.49 2.89
C MET A 185 -10.65 -10.24 3.68
N LEU A 186 -9.40 -9.82 3.60
CA LEU A 186 -8.28 -10.39 4.36
C LEU A 186 -8.50 -10.30 5.87
N ALA A 187 -9.01 -9.17 6.38
CA ALA A 187 -9.26 -8.96 7.81
C ALA A 187 -10.31 -9.92 8.40
N ARG A 188 -11.23 -10.45 7.59
CA ARG A 188 -12.23 -11.44 8.04
C ARG A 188 -11.63 -12.79 8.38
N SER A 189 -10.59 -13.22 7.67
CA SER A 189 -9.94 -14.52 7.89
C SER A 189 -9.22 -14.60 9.25
N PRO A 190 -8.32 -13.68 9.63
CA PRO A 190 -7.72 -13.63 10.95
C PRO A 190 -8.64 -13.02 12.02
N ARG A 191 -9.89 -12.66 11.67
CA ARG A 191 -10.89 -12.03 12.56
C ARG A 191 -10.40 -10.70 13.14
N VAL A 192 -9.72 -9.91 12.34
CA VAL A 192 -9.33 -8.55 12.71
C VAL A 192 -10.55 -7.64 12.64
N VAL A 193 -10.83 -6.91 13.72
CA VAL A 193 -11.91 -5.91 13.73
C VAL A 193 -11.58 -4.81 12.73
N SER A 194 -12.47 -4.54 11.77
CA SER A 194 -12.20 -3.52 10.77
C SER A 194 -13.42 -2.67 10.43
N ALA A 195 -13.19 -1.38 10.23
CA ALA A 195 -14.15 -0.41 9.73
C ALA A 195 -13.54 0.45 8.64
N ALA A 196 -14.32 0.72 7.59
CA ALA A 196 -13.94 1.55 6.46
C ALA A 196 -14.80 2.82 6.40
N SER A 197 -14.37 3.80 5.62
CA SER A 197 -15.04 5.09 5.45
C SER A 197 -15.34 5.81 6.78
N CYS A 198 -14.41 5.73 7.74
CA CYS A 198 -14.55 6.34 9.05
C CYS A 198 -14.52 7.87 8.97
N ARG A 199 -15.55 8.52 9.51
CA ARG A 199 -15.66 9.99 9.54
C ARG A 199 -15.95 10.47 10.95
N ARG A 200 -15.46 11.67 11.28
CA ARG A 200 -15.77 12.31 12.57
C ARG A 200 -17.27 12.56 12.66
N ARG A 201 -17.86 12.12 13.74
CA ARG A 201 -19.26 12.46 14.06
C ARG A 201 -19.36 13.97 14.33
N ARG A 202 -20.27 14.64 13.66
CA ARG A 202 -20.56 16.07 13.88
C ARG A 202 -21.41 16.26 15.11
#